data_611deceb054e449afa1a5ce65cb5ef75
#
_entry.id   611deceb054e449afa1a5ce65cb5ef75
#
_cell.length_a   1.000
_cell.length_b   1.000
_cell.length_c   1.000
_cell.angle_alpha   90.00
_cell.angle_beta   90.00
_cell.angle_gamma   90.00
#
_symmetry.space_group_name_H-M   'P 1'
#
loop_
_entity.id
_entity.type
_entity.pdbx_description
1 polymer ?
#
loop_
_entity_poly.entity_id
_entity_poly.type
_entity_poly.pdbx_seq_one_letter_code
_entity_poly.pdbx_strand_id
1 'polypeptide(L)'
;KKIMLPKDYLAYRLTGVFCTDVSDASGMLLFDVKNRCWSKEMCEICGITEDMLAGIYESYEKVGCVKEDLAKELGLTDHVAVAAGAGDNAAAAVGTGTVGEGRCNISLGTSGTIFISSKNFRVDSNNALHAFAHADGTYHLMGCMLSAASCNKWWMEEILQTKEFAKEQADITKLGENHVYFLPYLMGERSPHNNPKARGTFIGMTMDTTRADMTQAVLEGVAFALRDSFEVAKSL
;
A
#
# COMPACT_ATOMS: atom_id res chain seq x y z
N LYS A 1 23.50 -2.31 -18.86
CA LYS A 1 22.47 -3.01 -18.05
C LYS A 1 21.27 -2.09 -17.92
N LYS A 2 20.06 -2.65 -17.78
CA LYS A 2 18.82 -1.91 -17.61
C LYS A 2 18.12 -2.37 -16.32
N ILE A 3 17.45 -1.44 -15.65
CA ILE A 3 16.69 -1.68 -14.41
C ILE A 3 15.21 -1.59 -14.76
N MET A 4 14.44 -2.60 -14.35
CA MET A 4 13.01 -2.72 -14.62
C MET A 4 12.29 -3.24 -13.38
N LEU A 5 11.09 -2.76 -13.14
CA LEU A 5 10.14 -3.41 -12.25
C LEU A 5 9.47 -4.61 -12.96
N PRO A 6 8.89 -5.57 -12.24
CA PRO A 6 8.24 -6.74 -12.84
C PRO A 6 7.17 -6.38 -13.89
N LYS A 7 6.34 -5.39 -13.60
CA LYS A 7 5.32 -4.87 -14.51
C LYS A 7 5.94 -4.28 -15.78
N ASP A 8 7.03 -3.51 -15.65
CA ASP A 8 7.74 -2.88 -16.77
C ASP A 8 8.30 -3.93 -17.71
N TYR A 9 8.82 -5.04 -17.16
CA TYR A 9 9.31 -6.14 -17.95
C TYR A 9 8.20 -6.79 -18.80
N LEU A 10 7.00 -6.92 -18.25
CA LEU A 10 5.85 -7.41 -19.00
C LEU A 10 5.49 -6.45 -20.15
N ALA A 11 5.40 -5.14 -19.87
CA ALA A 11 5.16 -4.13 -20.90
C ALA A 11 6.24 -4.17 -22.00
N TYR A 12 7.51 -4.29 -21.62
CA TYR A 12 8.62 -4.45 -22.55
C TYR A 12 8.49 -5.71 -23.41
N ARG A 13 8.13 -6.85 -22.81
CA ARG A 13 7.92 -8.10 -23.57
C ARG A 13 6.78 -7.95 -24.57
N LEU A 14 5.71 -7.28 -24.21
CA LEU A 14 4.55 -7.06 -25.09
C LEU A 14 4.85 -6.08 -26.21
N THR A 15 5.55 -4.98 -25.93
CA THR A 15 5.70 -3.85 -26.88
C THR A 15 7.10 -3.68 -27.45
N GLY A 16 8.13 -4.10 -26.72
CA GLY A 16 9.53 -3.77 -26.99
C GLY A 16 9.95 -2.39 -26.44
N VAL A 17 9.05 -1.64 -25.83
CA VAL A 17 9.33 -0.32 -25.26
C VAL A 17 9.85 -0.46 -23.83
N PHE A 18 10.96 0.19 -23.53
CA PHE A 18 11.56 0.26 -22.19
C PHE A 18 10.95 1.40 -21.41
N CYS A 19 9.90 1.12 -20.66
CA CYS A 19 9.07 2.09 -19.96
C CYS A 19 8.76 1.67 -18.51
N THR A 20 8.44 2.65 -17.70
CA THR A 20 7.82 2.51 -16.37
C THR A 20 6.74 3.57 -16.20
N ASP A 21 5.90 3.46 -15.18
CA ASP A 21 4.94 4.50 -14.84
C ASP A 21 5.29 5.21 -13.53
N VAL A 22 4.75 6.41 -13.37
CA VAL A 22 5.02 7.28 -12.21
C VAL A 22 4.62 6.66 -10.88
N SER A 23 3.54 5.85 -10.83
CA SER A 23 3.04 5.31 -9.57
C SER A 23 3.93 4.19 -9.04
N ASP A 24 4.38 3.29 -9.90
CA ASP A 24 5.26 2.17 -9.53
C ASP A 24 6.71 2.68 -9.32
N ALA A 25 7.19 3.60 -10.19
CA ALA A 25 8.50 4.24 -10.03
C ALA A 25 8.63 5.00 -8.70
N SER A 26 7.54 5.54 -8.15
CA SER A 26 7.53 6.20 -6.84
C SER A 26 8.06 5.32 -5.71
N GLY A 27 7.98 4.00 -5.83
CA GLY A 27 8.52 3.04 -4.86
C GLY A 27 10.00 2.72 -5.01
N MET A 28 10.68 3.20 -6.07
CA MET A 28 12.06 2.81 -6.39
C MET A 28 13.16 3.58 -5.65
N LEU A 29 12.83 4.61 -4.85
CA LEU A 29 13.76 5.58 -4.24
C LEU A 29 14.57 6.44 -5.24
N LEU A 30 14.60 6.08 -6.51
CA LEU A 30 15.31 6.80 -7.57
C LEU A 30 14.45 7.86 -8.25
N PHE A 31 13.16 7.91 -7.91
CA PHE A 31 12.16 8.76 -8.55
C PHE A 31 11.83 9.98 -7.68
N ASP A 32 11.95 11.17 -8.26
CA ASP A 32 11.44 12.41 -7.67
C ASP A 32 9.94 12.51 -7.92
N VAL A 33 9.16 12.14 -6.92
CA VAL A 33 7.70 12.07 -7.00
C VAL A 33 7.08 13.44 -7.30
N LYS A 34 7.64 14.51 -6.72
CA LYS A 34 7.15 15.88 -6.90
C LYS A 34 7.31 16.36 -8.34
N ASN A 35 8.48 16.14 -8.91
CA ASN A 35 8.85 16.62 -10.24
C ASN A 35 8.61 15.57 -11.33
N ARG A 36 8.17 14.35 -10.97
CA ARG A 36 7.85 13.22 -11.88
C ARG A 36 9.01 12.89 -12.83
N CYS A 37 10.22 12.83 -12.30
CA CYS A 37 11.44 12.51 -13.04
C CYS A 37 12.39 11.66 -12.19
N TRP A 38 13.42 11.10 -12.82
CA TRP A 38 14.48 10.44 -12.07
C TRP A 38 15.28 11.46 -11.26
N SER A 39 15.58 11.12 -10.01
CA SER A 39 16.40 11.94 -9.13
C SER A 39 17.87 11.76 -9.47
N LYS A 40 18.51 12.81 -10.00
CA LYS A 40 19.96 12.78 -10.30
C LYS A 40 20.81 12.51 -9.06
N GLU A 41 20.44 13.14 -7.95
CA GLU A 41 21.14 12.97 -6.66
C GLU A 41 21.06 11.52 -6.19
N MET A 42 19.87 10.90 -6.22
CA MET A 42 19.71 9.49 -5.81
C MET A 42 20.42 8.54 -6.77
N CYS A 43 20.42 8.82 -8.06
CA CYS A 43 21.16 8.06 -9.04
C CYS A 43 22.68 8.11 -8.76
N GLU A 44 23.21 9.28 -8.46
CA GLU A 44 24.64 9.46 -8.09
C GLU A 44 24.99 8.69 -6.81
N ILE A 45 24.16 8.80 -5.75
CA ILE A 45 24.35 8.06 -4.49
C ILE A 45 24.37 6.54 -4.73
N CYS A 46 23.50 6.04 -5.60
CA CYS A 46 23.39 4.60 -5.90
C CYS A 46 24.39 4.12 -6.97
N GLY A 47 25.18 4.99 -7.56
CA GLY A 47 26.09 4.64 -8.67
C GLY A 47 25.36 4.17 -9.93
N ILE A 48 24.16 4.71 -10.19
CA ILE A 48 23.28 4.39 -11.31
C ILE A 48 23.28 5.57 -12.27
N THR A 49 23.30 5.30 -13.56
CA THR A 49 23.17 6.31 -14.60
C THR A 49 21.74 6.30 -15.17
N GLU A 50 21.25 7.45 -15.58
CA GLU A 50 19.87 7.60 -16.07
C GLU A 50 19.57 6.72 -17.29
N ASP A 51 20.58 6.42 -18.12
CA ASP A 51 20.44 5.49 -19.24
C ASP A 51 20.15 4.05 -18.83
N MET A 52 20.40 3.68 -17.55
CA MET A 52 20.00 2.38 -17.00
C MET A 52 18.51 2.31 -16.64
N LEU A 53 17.85 3.46 -16.52
CA LEU A 53 16.45 3.59 -16.07
C LEU A 53 15.49 3.66 -17.26
N ALA A 54 14.24 3.27 -17.02
CA ALA A 54 13.20 3.25 -18.03
C ALA A 54 12.65 4.66 -18.34
N GLY A 55 12.08 4.85 -19.52
CA GLY A 55 11.30 6.05 -19.83
C GLY A 55 10.06 6.13 -18.94
N ILE A 56 9.78 7.32 -18.41
CA ILE A 56 8.68 7.55 -17.45
C ILE A 56 7.42 7.97 -18.22
N TYR A 57 6.29 7.38 -17.85
CA TYR A 57 4.97 7.64 -18.39
C TYR A 57 3.96 7.84 -17.26
N GLU A 58 2.85 8.53 -17.54
CA GLU A 58 1.68 8.45 -16.68
C GLU A 58 1.06 7.04 -16.80
N SER A 59 0.46 6.54 -15.73
CA SER A 59 -0.05 5.17 -15.68
C SER A 59 -1.05 4.85 -16.79
N TYR A 60 -1.83 5.83 -17.22
CA TYR A 60 -2.85 5.70 -18.27
C TYR A 60 -2.31 5.95 -19.68
N GLU A 61 -1.07 6.37 -19.84
CA GLU A 61 -0.51 6.65 -21.16
C GLU A 61 -0.24 5.37 -21.95
N LYS A 62 -0.52 5.43 -23.24
CA LYS A 62 -0.19 4.38 -24.17
C LYS A 62 1.31 4.37 -24.44
N VAL A 63 1.98 3.28 -24.11
CA VAL A 63 3.42 3.09 -24.36
C VAL A 63 3.72 2.39 -25.70
N GLY A 64 2.73 1.72 -26.28
CA GLY A 64 2.88 1.02 -27.56
C GLY A 64 1.69 0.14 -27.89
N CYS A 65 1.89 -0.75 -28.85
CA CYS A 65 0.97 -1.83 -29.16
C CYS A 65 1.66 -3.17 -28.92
N VAL A 66 0.87 -4.22 -28.71
CA VAL A 66 1.39 -5.59 -28.69
C VAL A 66 2.07 -5.90 -30.02
N LYS A 67 3.24 -6.53 -29.97
CA LYS A 67 4.00 -6.97 -31.17
C LYS A 67 3.15 -7.90 -32.00
N GLU A 68 3.24 -7.80 -33.32
CA GLU A 68 2.41 -8.58 -34.26
C GLU A 68 2.54 -10.09 -34.09
N ASP A 69 3.76 -10.59 -33.88
CA ASP A 69 4.04 -12.01 -33.66
C ASP A 69 3.35 -12.51 -32.40
N LEU A 70 3.45 -11.74 -31.33
CA LEU A 70 2.85 -12.05 -30.03
C LEU A 70 1.31 -11.90 -30.07
N ALA A 71 0.79 -10.90 -30.78
CA ALA A 71 -0.65 -10.75 -30.96
C ALA A 71 -1.25 -11.97 -31.70
N LYS A 72 -0.58 -12.48 -32.74
CA LYS A 72 -0.98 -13.70 -33.43
C LYS A 72 -0.94 -14.93 -32.54
N GLU A 73 0.13 -15.09 -31.74
CA GLU A 73 0.27 -16.20 -30.79
C GLU A 73 -0.84 -16.21 -29.75
N LEU A 74 -1.20 -15.02 -29.22
CA LEU A 74 -2.21 -14.84 -28.16
C LEU A 74 -3.64 -14.76 -28.74
N GLY A 75 -3.85 -14.81 -30.05
CA GLY A 75 -5.17 -14.66 -30.65
C GLY A 75 -5.79 -13.26 -30.48
N LEU A 76 -4.94 -12.24 -30.33
CA LEU A 76 -5.37 -10.85 -30.22
C LEU A 76 -5.58 -10.22 -31.60
N THR A 77 -6.45 -9.20 -31.66
CA THR A 77 -6.61 -8.36 -32.84
C THR A 77 -5.38 -7.46 -33.04
N ASP A 78 -5.21 -6.94 -34.26
CA ASP A 78 -4.15 -6.00 -34.59
C ASP A 78 -4.31 -4.71 -33.76
N HIS A 79 -3.17 -4.14 -33.38
CA HIS A 79 -3.08 -2.84 -32.71
C HIS A 79 -3.64 -2.78 -31.29
N VAL A 80 -3.66 -3.89 -30.53
CA VAL A 80 -4.00 -3.84 -29.09
C VAL A 80 -3.03 -2.90 -28.37
N ALA A 81 -3.57 -1.83 -27.82
CA ALA A 81 -2.80 -0.81 -27.09
C ALA A 81 -2.35 -1.35 -25.72
N VAL A 82 -1.13 -1.02 -25.34
CA VAL A 82 -0.58 -1.29 -24.01
C VAL A 82 -0.38 0.04 -23.30
N ALA A 83 -1.01 0.19 -22.13
CA ALA A 83 -0.78 1.33 -21.23
C ALA A 83 0.47 1.06 -20.37
N ALA A 84 1.06 2.12 -19.83
CA ALA A 84 2.18 2.01 -18.89
C ALA A 84 1.83 1.16 -17.67
N GLY A 85 0.56 1.19 -17.27
CA GLY A 85 0.05 0.45 -16.12
C GLY A 85 0.30 1.20 -14.81
N ALA A 86 0.16 0.51 -13.68
CA ALA A 86 0.32 1.14 -12.38
C ALA A 86 0.90 0.16 -11.35
N GLY A 87 1.50 0.68 -10.30
CA GLY A 87 1.78 -0.10 -9.09
C GLY A 87 0.48 -0.65 -8.50
N ASP A 88 0.54 -1.81 -7.84
CA ASP A 88 -0.63 -2.58 -7.40
C ASP A 88 -1.61 -1.77 -6.51
N ASN A 89 -1.10 -0.99 -5.56
CA ASN A 89 -1.93 -0.15 -4.70
C ASN A 89 -2.63 0.99 -5.47
N ALA A 90 -1.93 1.61 -6.42
CA ALA A 90 -2.52 2.66 -7.27
C ALA A 90 -3.56 2.08 -8.24
N ALA A 91 -3.31 0.88 -8.80
CA ALA A 91 -4.27 0.18 -9.64
C ALA A 91 -5.52 -0.23 -8.84
N ALA A 92 -5.34 -0.77 -7.62
CA ALA A 92 -6.44 -1.10 -6.72
C ALA A 92 -7.26 0.13 -6.33
N ALA A 93 -6.60 1.28 -6.10
CA ALA A 93 -7.27 2.53 -5.81
C ALA A 93 -8.16 2.98 -6.98
N VAL A 94 -7.69 2.91 -8.22
CA VAL A 94 -8.51 3.17 -9.40
C VAL A 94 -9.69 2.20 -9.48
N GLY A 95 -9.44 0.90 -9.30
CA GLY A 95 -10.47 -0.15 -9.35
C GLY A 95 -11.57 0.00 -8.29
N THR A 96 -11.25 0.60 -7.13
CA THR A 96 -12.20 0.87 -6.05
C THR A 96 -12.78 2.28 -6.07
N GLY A 97 -12.47 3.08 -7.09
CA GLY A 97 -12.95 4.45 -7.23
C GLY A 97 -12.29 5.46 -6.29
N THR A 98 -11.11 5.11 -5.73
CA THR A 98 -10.31 6.00 -4.88
C THR A 98 -9.47 6.91 -5.78
N VAL A 99 -10.10 7.80 -6.50
CA VAL A 99 -9.51 8.76 -7.45
C VAL A 99 -9.99 10.18 -7.13
N GLY A 100 -9.14 11.16 -7.39
CA GLY A 100 -9.42 12.57 -7.08
C GLY A 100 -9.13 12.91 -5.62
N GLU A 101 -9.53 14.09 -5.18
CA GLU A 101 -9.20 14.65 -3.86
C GLU A 101 -9.96 13.97 -2.73
N GLY A 102 -9.25 13.67 -1.61
CA GLY A 102 -9.84 13.32 -0.33
C GLY A 102 -10.57 11.98 -0.27
N ARG A 103 -10.27 11.06 -1.19
CA ARG A 103 -10.79 9.70 -1.13
C ARG A 103 -9.80 8.78 -0.47
N CYS A 104 -10.32 7.80 0.27
CA CYS A 104 -9.52 6.85 1.02
C CYS A 104 -9.90 5.42 0.64
N ASN A 105 -8.88 4.59 0.47
CA ASN A 105 -9.00 3.14 0.40
C ASN A 105 -8.27 2.52 1.59
N ILE A 106 -8.88 1.54 2.24
CA ILE A 106 -8.27 0.73 3.29
C ILE A 106 -8.22 -0.71 2.79
N SER A 107 -7.02 -1.27 2.74
CA SER A 107 -6.80 -2.66 2.39
C SER A 107 -6.36 -3.45 3.63
N LEU A 108 -7.09 -4.53 3.94
CA LEU A 108 -6.83 -5.39 5.09
C LEU A 108 -6.42 -6.79 4.60
N GLY A 109 -5.13 -7.00 4.54
CA GLY A 109 -4.50 -8.29 4.31
C GLY A 109 -3.68 -8.72 5.53
N THR A 110 -2.63 -9.49 5.34
CA THR A 110 -1.65 -9.81 6.40
C THR A 110 -1.15 -8.51 7.05
N SER A 111 -0.71 -7.56 6.24
CA SER A 111 -0.50 -6.16 6.59
C SER A 111 -1.71 -5.33 6.21
N GLY A 112 -1.77 -4.08 6.70
CA GLY A 112 -2.84 -3.13 6.37
C GLY A 112 -2.28 -1.91 5.68
N THR A 113 -2.98 -1.40 4.68
CA THR A 113 -2.62 -0.12 4.06
C THR A 113 -3.79 0.85 4.13
N ILE A 114 -3.45 2.11 4.32
CA ILE A 114 -4.35 3.23 4.12
C ILE A 114 -3.80 4.05 2.96
N PHE A 115 -4.62 4.25 1.94
CA PHE A 115 -4.31 5.00 0.73
C PHE A 115 -5.23 6.22 0.65
N ILE A 116 -4.67 7.42 0.59
CA ILE A 116 -5.43 8.67 0.59
C ILE A 116 -5.03 9.48 -0.64
N SER A 117 -5.96 9.64 -1.58
CA SER A 117 -5.73 10.41 -2.81
C SER A 117 -5.73 11.92 -2.55
N SER A 118 -4.82 12.64 -3.22
CA SER A 118 -4.64 14.09 -3.09
C SER A 118 -4.27 14.71 -4.44
N LYS A 119 -4.87 15.84 -4.78
CA LYS A 119 -4.50 16.59 -5.99
C LYS A 119 -3.09 17.18 -5.90
N ASN A 120 -2.66 17.50 -4.69
CA ASN A 120 -1.40 18.17 -4.45
C ASN A 120 -0.36 17.20 -3.88
N PHE A 121 0.89 17.37 -4.28
CA PHE A 121 2.00 16.67 -3.66
C PHE A 121 2.14 17.13 -2.20
N ARG A 122 2.15 16.15 -1.28
CA ARG A 122 2.32 16.37 0.16
C ARG A 122 3.33 15.38 0.70
N VAL A 123 4.14 15.80 1.65
CA VAL A 123 5.14 14.97 2.33
C VAL A 123 5.00 15.16 3.82
N ASP A 124 4.96 14.07 4.56
CA ASP A 124 5.12 14.09 6.00
C ASP A 124 6.61 14.22 6.36
N SER A 125 6.96 15.31 7.04
CA SER A 125 8.35 15.59 7.45
C SER A 125 8.91 14.57 8.45
N ASN A 126 8.05 13.82 9.11
CA ASN A 126 8.44 12.76 10.06
C ASN A 126 8.57 11.39 9.39
N ASN A 127 8.33 11.30 8.07
CA ASN A 127 8.35 10.06 7.29
C ASN A 127 7.42 8.96 7.83
N ALA A 128 6.33 9.34 8.50
CA ALA A 128 5.32 8.42 8.98
C ALA A 128 4.47 7.84 7.83
N LEU A 129 4.29 8.63 6.76
CA LEU A 129 3.58 8.24 5.55
C LEU A 129 4.47 8.36 4.31
N HIS A 130 4.20 7.50 3.35
CA HIS A 130 4.82 7.58 2.03
C HIS A 130 4.03 8.52 1.11
N ALA A 131 4.73 9.30 0.29
CA ALA A 131 4.15 10.14 -0.74
C ALA A 131 4.48 9.57 -2.12
N PHE A 132 3.46 9.27 -2.91
CA PHE A 132 3.59 8.64 -4.23
C PHE A 132 2.79 9.41 -5.29
N ALA A 133 3.17 9.25 -6.55
CA ALA A 133 2.32 9.61 -7.67
C ALA A 133 1.16 8.60 -7.77
N HIS A 134 -0.03 9.08 -8.10
CA HIS A 134 -1.21 8.24 -8.29
C HIS A 134 -1.47 7.96 -9.77
N ALA A 135 -2.08 6.82 -10.05
CA ALA A 135 -2.39 6.38 -11.41
C ALA A 135 -3.44 7.22 -12.15
N ASP A 136 -4.12 8.12 -11.46
CA ASP A 136 -5.07 9.08 -12.02
C ASP A 136 -4.44 10.43 -12.44
N GLY A 137 -3.11 10.54 -12.40
CA GLY A 137 -2.38 11.76 -12.72
C GLY A 137 -2.19 12.71 -11.53
N THR A 138 -2.66 12.33 -10.35
CA THR A 138 -2.51 13.09 -9.10
C THR A 138 -1.48 12.46 -8.16
N TYR A 139 -1.63 12.58 -6.85
CA TYR A 139 -0.74 12.02 -5.83
C TYR A 139 -1.54 11.25 -4.79
N HIS A 140 -0.84 10.49 -3.96
CA HIS A 140 -1.44 9.90 -2.77
C HIS A 140 -0.44 9.82 -1.61
N LEU A 141 -0.99 9.80 -0.41
CA LEU A 141 -0.29 9.41 0.80
C LEU A 141 -0.65 7.96 1.13
N MET A 142 0.33 7.20 1.57
CA MET A 142 0.12 5.80 1.97
C MET A 142 0.74 5.51 3.31
N GLY A 143 -0.07 5.00 4.23
CA GLY A 143 0.39 4.37 5.47
C GLY A 143 0.34 2.84 5.34
N CYS A 144 1.33 2.16 5.88
CA CYS A 144 1.38 0.71 5.88
C CYS A 144 1.70 0.19 7.28
N MET A 145 0.74 -0.49 7.91
CA MET A 145 0.96 -1.23 9.15
C MET A 145 1.37 -2.67 8.85
N LEU A 146 2.27 -3.22 9.66
CA LEU A 146 2.85 -4.54 9.39
C LEU A 146 1.94 -5.71 9.78
N SER A 147 1.06 -5.53 10.75
CA SER A 147 0.19 -6.59 11.29
C SER A 147 -1.25 -6.11 11.34
N ALA A 148 -2.04 -6.44 10.32
CA ALA A 148 -3.46 -6.08 10.25
C ALA A 148 -4.36 -7.31 10.44
N ALA A 149 -4.91 -7.90 9.40
CA ALA A 149 -5.71 -9.13 9.53
C ALA A 149 -4.91 -10.29 10.11
N SER A 150 -3.57 -10.27 10.00
CA SER A 150 -2.70 -11.23 10.69
C SER A 150 -2.82 -11.18 12.21
N CYS A 151 -3.15 -10.03 12.82
CA CYS A 151 -3.41 -9.96 14.26
C CYS A 151 -4.64 -10.80 14.65
N ASN A 152 -5.74 -10.64 13.92
CA ASN A 152 -6.94 -11.44 14.16
C ASN A 152 -6.68 -12.93 13.90
N LYS A 153 -5.98 -13.26 12.82
CA LYS A 153 -5.59 -14.65 12.53
C LYS A 153 -4.74 -15.23 13.65
N TRP A 154 -3.68 -14.54 14.07
CA TRP A 154 -2.84 -14.95 15.19
C TRP A 154 -3.64 -15.14 16.48
N TRP A 155 -4.51 -14.19 16.83
CA TRP A 155 -5.35 -14.27 18.00
C TRP A 155 -6.24 -15.51 17.97
N MET A 156 -6.92 -15.75 16.85
CA MET A 156 -7.85 -16.85 16.67
C MET A 156 -7.14 -18.23 16.63
N GLU A 157 -6.15 -18.36 15.75
CA GLU A 157 -5.56 -19.67 15.46
C GLU A 157 -4.50 -20.08 16.48
N GLU A 158 -3.64 -19.13 16.95
CA GLU A 158 -2.54 -19.45 17.86
C GLU A 158 -2.92 -19.30 19.33
N ILE A 159 -3.67 -18.27 19.70
CA ILE A 159 -4.02 -18.00 21.11
C ILE A 159 -5.31 -18.71 21.50
N LEU A 160 -6.38 -18.54 20.74
CA LEU A 160 -7.67 -19.16 21.04
C LEU A 160 -7.80 -20.59 20.49
N GLN A 161 -6.90 -21.01 19.62
CA GLN A 161 -6.84 -22.32 18.98
C GLN A 161 -8.16 -22.72 18.31
N THR A 162 -8.77 -21.77 17.60
CA THR A 162 -10.03 -21.98 16.88
C THR A 162 -10.01 -21.30 15.50
N LYS A 163 -10.83 -21.83 14.58
CA LYS A 163 -11.10 -21.21 13.26
C LYS A 163 -12.54 -20.73 13.14
N GLU A 164 -13.28 -20.74 14.23
CA GLU A 164 -14.69 -20.32 14.26
C GLU A 164 -14.80 -18.80 14.48
N PHE A 165 -14.26 -17.99 13.57
CA PHE A 165 -14.21 -16.53 13.69
C PHE A 165 -15.55 -15.90 14.02
N ALA A 166 -16.60 -16.26 13.30
CA ALA A 166 -17.94 -15.70 13.50
C ALA A 166 -18.48 -15.99 14.92
N LYS A 167 -18.21 -17.17 15.47
CA LYS A 167 -18.64 -17.55 16.81
C LYS A 167 -17.91 -16.75 17.89
N GLU A 168 -16.60 -16.62 17.78
CA GLU A 168 -15.77 -15.87 18.74
C GLU A 168 -16.06 -14.36 18.73
N GLN A 169 -16.65 -13.86 17.64
CA GLN A 169 -17.01 -12.45 17.49
C GLN A 169 -18.49 -12.17 17.76
N ALA A 170 -19.30 -13.22 17.97
CA ALA A 170 -20.76 -13.07 18.16
C ALA A 170 -21.14 -12.27 19.42
N ASP A 171 -20.31 -12.34 20.46
CA ASP A 171 -20.53 -11.64 21.73
C ASP A 171 -20.04 -10.20 21.75
N ILE A 172 -19.44 -9.73 20.64
CA ILE A 172 -19.02 -8.34 20.50
C ILE A 172 -20.24 -7.50 20.13
N THR A 173 -20.78 -6.77 21.09
CA THR A 173 -22.03 -6.03 20.93
C THR A 173 -21.87 -4.50 20.94
N LYS A 174 -20.76 -4.01 21.48
CA LYS A 174 -20.52 -2.57 21.70
C LYS A 174 -19.13 -2.17 21.21
N LEU A 175 -19.03 -1.84 19.94
CA LEU A 175 -17.78 -1.33 19.35
C LEU A 175 -17.42 0.05 19.94
N GLY A 176 -16.13 0.23 20.25
CA GLY A 176 -15.59 1.49 20.79
C GLY A 176 -15.83 1.70 22.30
N GLU A 177 -16.51 0.77 22.98
CA GLU A 177 -16.77 0.85 24.44
C GLU A 177 -15.91 -0.12 25.27
N ASN A 178 -14.89 -0.73 24.66
CA ASN A 178 -14.02 -1.69 25.35
C ASN A 178 -13.07 -0.94 26.30
N HIS A 179 -12.81 -1.55 27.47
CA HIS A 179 -11.82 -1.05 28.43
C HIS A 179 -10.43 -1.67 28.23
N VAL A 180 -10.33 -2.72 27.40
CA VAL A 180 -9.07 -3.36 27.01
C VAL A 180 -8.64 -2.82 25.67
N TYR A 181 -7.37 -2.45 25.55
CA TYR A 181 -6.75 -2.00 24.31
C TYR A 181 -5.67 -2.97 23.88
N PHE A 182 -5.52 -3.15 22.57
CA PHE A 182 -4.44 -3.95 21.99
C PHE A 182 -3.59 -3.10 21.06
N LEU A 183 -2.29 -3.11 21.28
CA LEU A 183 -1.31 -2.54 20.35
C LEU A 183 -0.91 -3.63 19.34
N PRO A 184 -1.22 -3.51 18.04
CA PRO A 184 -1.13 -4.62 17.08
C PRO A 184 0.29 -4.83 16.50
N TYR A 185 1.33 -4.41 17.21
CA TYR A 185 2.70 -4.33 16.70
C TYR A 185 3.47 -5.64 16.82
N LEU A 186 2.86 -6.77 16.41
CA LEU A 186 3.42 -8.12 16.57
C LEU A 186 4.76 -8.30 15.83
N MET A 187 4.98 -7.57 14.73
CA MET A 187 6.20 -7.62 13.91
C MET A 187 6.98 -6.29 13.91
N GLY A 188 6.81 -5.46 14.96
CA GLY A 188 7.20 -4.07 14.90
C GLY A 188 6.16 -3.24 14.16
N GLU A 189 6.45 -1.97 13.89
CA GLU A 189 5.54 -1.12 13.13
C GLU A 189 6.30 -0.19 12.17
N ARG A 190 5.69 0.02 11.00
CA ARG A 190 6.15 0.98 10.00
C ARG A 190 5.39 2.29 10.17
N SER A 191 4.21 2.43 9.59
CA SER A 191 3.40 3.64 9.68
C SER A 191 2.44 3.61 10.87
N PRO A 192 2.35 4.70 11.65
CA PRO A 192 3.09 5.95 11.52
C PRO A 192 4.37 5.99 12.38
N HIS A 193 4.69 4.95 13.14
CA HIS A 193 5.64 4.99 14.24
C HIS A 193 7.11 4.74 13.85
N ASN A 194 7.36 4.10 12.70
CA ASN A 194 8.70 3.71 12.23
C ASN A 194 9.54 3.00 13.31
N ASN A 195 8.90 2.12 14.10
CA ASN A 195 9.53 1.44 15.23
C ASN A 195 9.58 -0.09 15.03
N PRO A 196 10.67 -0.64 14.50
CA PRO A 196 10.80 -2.09 14.30
C PRO A 196 10.90 -2.88 15.60
N LYS A 197 11.10 -2.20 16.74
CA LYS A 197 11.16 -2.80 18.07
C LYS A 197 9.84 -2.77 18.83
N ALA A 198 8.80 -2.15 18.30
CA ALA A 198 7.46 -2.19 18.87
C ALA A 198 6.96 -3.63 19.00
N ARG A 199 6.15 -3.91 20.00
CA ARG A 199 5.60 -5.26 20.26
C ARG A 199 4.12 -5.18 20.57
N GLY A 200 3.39 -6.25 20.25
CA GLY A 200 2.00 -6.43 20.64
C GLY A 200 1.83 -6.38 22.16
N THR A 201 0.82 -5.65 22.62
CA THR A 201 0.60 -5.43 24.05
C THR A 201 -0.88 -5.27 24.32
N PHE A 202 -1.41 -5.96 25.34
CA PHE A 202 -2.72 -5.66 25.90
C PHE A 202 -2.58 -4.72 27.10
N ILE A 203 -3.48 -3.73 27.19
CA ILE A 203 -3.49 -2.71 28.23
C ILE A 203 -4.92 -2.60 28.78
N GLY A 204 -5.07 -2.42 30.09
CA GLY A 204 -6.35 -2.16 30.75
C GLY A 204 -7.09 -3.40 31.22
N MET A 205 -6.48 -4.58 31.21
CA MET A 205 -7.10 -5.81 31.72
C MET A 205 -7.39 -5.73 33.22
N THR A 206 -8.54 -6.27 33.63
CA THR A 206 -8.98 -6.43 35.01
C THR A 206 -9.40 -7.86 35.25
N MET A 207 -9.80 -8.19 36.48
CA MET A 207 -10.32 -9.52 36.80
C MET A 207 -11.62 -9.87 36.07
N ASP A 208 -12.35 -8.83 35.60
CA ASP A 208 -13.63 -8.98 34.89
C ASP A 208 -13.44 -9.04 33.37
N THR A 209 -12.21 -8.91 32.86
CA THR A 209 -11.91 -8.93 31.44
C THR A 209 -12.25 -10.32 30.85
N THR A 210 -13.12 -10.33 29.87
CA THR A 210 -13.59 -11.55 29.21
C THR A 210 -12.80 -11.89 27.96
N ARG A 211 -12.96 -13.10 27.45
CA ARG A 211 -12.43 -13.54 26.14
C ARG A 211 -12.98 -12.67 24.99
N ALA A 212 -14.25 -12.26 25.06
CA ALA A 212 -14.86 -11.38 24.08
C ALA A 212 -14.24 -9.98 24.09
N ASP A 213 -13.96 -9.41 25.27
CA ASP A 213 -13.27 -8.11 25.39
C ASP A 213 -11.88 -8.16 24.75
N MET A 214 -11.12 -9.22 24.95
CA MET A 214 -9.80 -9.38 24.35
C MET A 214 -9.89 -9.57 22.83
N THR A 215 -10.86 -10.33 22.33
CA THR A 215 -11.11 -10.48 20.90
C THR A 215 -11.48 -9.15 20.26
N GLN A 216 -12.36 -8.38 20.90
CA GLN A 216 -12.73 -7.04 20.48
C GLN A 216 -11.51 -6.11 20.45
N ALA A 217 -10.67 -6.14 21.49
CA ALA A 217 -9.46 -5.33 21.57
C ALA A 217 -8.51 -5.58 20.40
N VAL A 218 -8.36 -6.83 19.96
CA VAL A 218 -7.51 -7.17 18.80
C VAL A 218 -8.05 -6.53 17.51
N LEU A 219 -9.36 -6.58 17.28
CA LEU A 219 -10.00 -5.97 16.11
C LEU A 219 -9.92 -4.44 16.14
N GLU A 220 -10.25 -3.85 17.28
CA GLU A 220 -10.21 -2.39 17.47
C GLU A 220 -8.78 -1.85 17.41
N GLY A 221 -7.79 -2.58 17.94
CA GLY A 221 -6.39 -2.18 17.90
C GLY A 221 -5.88 -2.00 16.48
N VAL A 222 -6.25 -2.88 15.56
CA VAL A 222 -5.94 -2.74 14.13
C VAL A 222 -6.61 -1.49 13.54
N ALA A 223 -7.88 -1.24 13.88
CA ALA A 223 -8.61 -0.06 13.42
C ALA A 223 -8.00 1.25 13.94
N PHE A 224 -7.60 1.27 15.22
CA PHE A 224 -6.95 2.44 15.81
C PHE A 224 -5.57 2.71 15.19
N ALA A 225 -4.75 1.68 14.94
CA ALA A 225 -3.46 1.84 14.29
C ALA A 225 -3.57 2.39 12.85
N LEU A 226 -4.59 1.96 12.10
CA LEU A 226 -4.90 2.56 10.79
C LEU A 226 -5.35 4.01 10.93
N ARG A 227 -6.16 4.32 11.96
CA ARG A 227 -6.60 5.68 12.24
C ARG A 227 -5.44 6.60 12.57
N ASP A 228 -4.42 6.15 13.28
CA ASP A 228 -3.23 6.96 13.57
C ASP A 228 -2.57 7.45 12.27
N SER A 229 -2.41 6.57 11.28
CA SER A 229 -1.92 6.96 9.96
C SER A 229 -2.86 7.94 9.23
N PHE A 230 -4.18 7.76 9.38
CA PHE A 230 -5.16 8.68 8.80
C PHE A 230 -5.10 10.07 9.42
N GLU A 231 -4.95 10.18 10.74
CA GLU A 231 -4.84 11.47 11.43
C GLU A 231 -3.55 12.22 11.03
N VAL A 232 -2.44 11.51 10.80
CA VAL A 232 -1.23 12.11 10.21
C VAL A 232 -1.53 12.70 8.84
N ALA A 233 -2.16 11.94 7.95
CA ALA A 233 -2.50 12.42 6.60
C ALA A 233 -3.44 13.64 6.64
N LYS A 234 -4.35 13.68 7.59
CA LYS A 234 -5.32 14.75 7.78
C LYS A 234 -4.68 16.06 8.26
N SER A 235 -3.53 15.97 8.91
CA SER A 235 -2.75 17.13 9.38
C SER A 235 -1.89 17.77 8.30
N LEU A 236 -1.75 17.14 7.14
CA LEU A 236 -0.96 17.59 5.98
C LEU A 236 -1.85 18.31 4.96
#